data_29ad3ad2c72805ce9897785f6d2cd28e
#
_entry.id   29ad3ad2c72805ce9897785f6d2cd28e
#
_cell.length_a   1.000
_cell.length_b   1.000
_cell.length_c   1.000
_cell.angle_alpha   90.00
_cell.angle_beta   90.00
_cell.angle_gamma   90.00
#
_symmetry.space_group_name_H-M   'P 1'
#
loop_
_entity.id
_entity.type
_entity.pdbx_description
1 polymer ?
#
loop_
_entity_poly.entity_id
_entity_poly.type
_entity_poly.pdbx_seq_one_letter_code
_entity_poly.pdbx_strand_id
1 'polypeptide(L)'
;MRRAVHPIEERSYAILRARADTSALPPWTRAVVERVIHASADPAYLGDLVCAEEPLTAAAAALRDGAPVVADSAMVAAGITVRNTVCRVGDARARDLAERVQITRSAAGIRVAFGEVGPGAVWVIGTAPTALAELVVLDAAPALVIGLPVGFVGAVESKAALRASGLPSVSNRTEKGGAAVAAAALNALLYREDS
;
A
#
# COMPACT_ATOMS: atom_id res chain seq x y z
N MET A 1 3.72 -23.38 4.62
CA MET A 1 3.53 -24.20 3.40
C MET A 1 3.85 -23.32 2.20
N ARG A 2 4.90 -23.63 1.43
CA ARG A 2 5.28 -22.81 0.27
C ARG A 2 4.13 -22.76 -0.73
N ARG A 3 3.75 -21.56 -1.16
CA ARG A 3 2.77 -21.37 -2.23
C ARG A 3 3.34 -21.95 -3.53
N ALA A 4 2.65 -22.92 -4.13
CA ALA A 4 3.01 -23.39 -5.46
C ALA A 4 2.80 -22.24 -6.45
N VAL A 5 3.86 -21.80 -7.12
CA VAL A 5 3.77 -20.76 -8.14
C VAL A 5 3.18 -21.38 -9.41
N HIS A 6 2.15 -20.77 -9.96
CA HIS A 6 1.53 -21.26 -11.18
C HIS A 6 2.43 -20.97 -12.41
N PRO A 7 2.56 -21.89 -13.40
CA PRO A 7 3.41 -21.68 -14.58
C PRO A 7 3.16 -20.38 -15.36
N ILE A 8 1.91 -19.89 -15.37
CA ILE A 8 1.56 -18.59 -15.95
C ILE A 8 2.21 -17.44 -15.19
N GLU A 9 2.24 -17.51 -13.86
CA GLU A 9 2.89 -16.52 -13.01
C GLU A 9 4.40 -16.50 -13.25
N GLU A 10 5.05 -17.66 -13.29
CA GLU A 10 6.48 -17.79 -13.62
C GLU A 10 6.81 -17.17 -14.98
N ARG A 11 6.02 -17.49 -16.01
CA ARG A 11 6.18 -16.91 -17.35
C ARG A 11 5.99 -15.40 -17.33
N SER A 12 5.02 -14.89 -16.58
CA SER A 12 4.78 -13.45 -16.43
C SER A 12 5.99 -12.74 -15.84
N TYR A 13 6.58 -13.28 -14.75
CA TYR A 13 7.79 -12.70 -14.16
C TYR A 13 9.02 -12.81 -15.09
N ALA A 14 9.15 -13.87 -15.87
CA ALA A 14 10.21 -13.97 -16.86
C ALA A 14 10.11 -12.86 -17.93
N ILE A 15 8.91 -12.59 -18.44
CA ILE A 15 8.65 -11.50 -19.40
C ILE A 15 8.90 -10.14 -18.74
N LEU A 16 8.44 -9.94 -17.50
CA LEU A 16 8.64 -8.72 -16.74
C LEU A 16 10.15 -8.40 -16.62
N ARG A 17 10.94 -9.37 -16.15
CA ARG A 17 12.40 -9.20 -15.96
C ARG A 17 13.17 -8.95 -17.24
N ALA A 18 12.67 -9.44 -18.38
CA ALA A 18 13.21 -9.12 -19.70
C ALA A 18 12.92 -7.65 -20.13
N ARG A 19 11.89 -7.01 -19.55
CA ARG A 19 11.49 -5.63 -19.86
C ARG A 19 11.93 -4.60 -18.82
N ALA A 20 12.14 -5.03 -17.60
CA ALA A 20 12.53 -4.19 -16.47
C ALA A 20 13.63 -4.91 -15.68
N ASP A 21 14.86 -4.42 -15.76
CA ASP A 21 15.98 -5.01 -15.02
C ASP A 21 15.85 -4.64 -13.53
N THR A 22 15.47 -5.61 -12.73
CA THR A 22 15.31 -5.50 -11.27
C THR A 22 16.45 -6.17 -10.50
N SER A 23 17.50 -6.65 -11.19
CA SER A 23 18.57 -7.49 -10.62
C SER A 23 19.36 -6.77 -9.53
N ALA A 24 19.57 -5.46 -9.68
CA ALA A 24 20.30 -4.63 -8.73
C ALA A 24 19.48 -4.19 -7.50
N LEU A 25 18.17 -4.43 -7.49
CA LEU A 25 17.32 -4.04 -6.37
C LEU A 25 17.51 -4.97 -5.17
N PRO A 26 17.52 -4.43 -3.94
CA PRO A 26 17.50 -5.22 -2.71
C PRO A 26 16.27 -6.13 -2.66
N PRO A 27 16.34 -7.23 -1.88
CA PRO A 27 15.36 -8.30 -1.94
C PRO A 27 13.89 -7.90 -1.74
N TRP A 28 13.54 -7.11 -0.73
CA TRP A 28 12.16 -6.68 -0.47
C TRP A 28 11.71 -5.61 -1.46
N THR A 29 12.59 -4.66 -1.77
CA THR A 29 12.34 -3.63 -2.79
C THR A 29 12.04 -4.28 -4.14
N ARG A 30 12.83 -5.27 -4.55
CA ARG A 30 12.60 -6.04 -5.77
C ARG A 30 11.25 -6.74 -5.76
N ALA A 31 10.90 -7.40 -4.65
CA ALA A 31 9.62 -8.11 -4.53
C ALA A 31 8.43 -7.15 -4.69
N VAL A 32 8.48 -5.97 -4.07
CA VAL A 32 7.43 -4.95 -4.19
C VAL A 32 7.36 -4.41 -5.62
N VAL A 33 8.49 -4.00 -6.21
CA VAL A 33 8.55 -3.45 -7.57
C VAL A 33 8.02 -4.46 -8.59
N GLU A 34 8.55 -5.69 -8.57
CA GLU A 34 8.11 -6.74 -9.50
C GLU A 34 6.61 -7.07 -9.33
N ARG A 35 6.09 -7.12 -8.10
CA ARG A 35 4.68 -7.42 -7.85
C ARG A 35 3.76 -6.29 -8.34
N VAL A 36 4.17 -5.04 -8.19
CA VAL A 36 3.44 -3.87 -8.71
C VAL A 36 3.45 -3.87 -10.24
N ILE A 37 4.60 -4.09 -10.88
CA ILE A 37 4.69 -4.20 -12.34
C ILE A 37 3.83 -5.37 -12.86
N HIS A 38 3.88 -6.53 -12.19
CA HIS A 38 3.06 -7.69 -12.55
C HIS A 38 1.56 -7.37 -12.50
N ALA A 39 1.10 -6.67 -11.46
CA ALA A 39 -0.31 -6.34 -11.28
C ALA A 39 -0.83 -5.24 -12.22
N SER A 40 0.05 -4.37 -12.71
CA SER A 40 -0.30 -3.24 -13.59
C SER A 40 0.06 -3.46 -15.06
N ALA A 41 0.92 -4.44 -15.35
CA ALA A 41 1.60 -4.63 -16.65
C ALA A 41 2.37 -3.37 -17.12
N ASP A 42 2.79 -2.49 -16.18
CA ASP A 42 3.47 -1.22 -16.47
C ASP A 42 4.92 -1.22 -15.93
N PRO A 43 5.92 -1.49 -16.80
CA PRO A 43 7.33 -1.47 -16.41
C PRO A 43 7.83 -0.10 -15.92
N ALA A 44 7.14 1.00 -16.24
CA ALA A 44 7.53 2.33 -15.79
C ALA A 44 7.52 2.49 -14.25
N TYR A 45 6.84 1.62 -13.53
CA TYR A 45 6.91 1.59 -12.05
C TYR A 45 8.33 1.31 -11.53
N LEU A 46 9.22 0.72 -12.30
CA LEU A 46 10.63 0.55 -11.90
C LEU A 46 11.30 1.88 -11.54
N GLY A 47 11.04 2.93 -12.31
CA GLY A 47 11.59 4.27 -12.06
C GLY A 47 10.66 5.20 -11.27
N ASP A 48 9.36 4.85 -11.17
CA ASP A 48 8.34 5.67 -10.54
C ASP A 48 8.14 5.36 -9.04
N LEU A 49 8.25 4.08 -8.64
CA LEU A 49 8.13 3.66 -7.24
C LEU A 49 9.26 4.22 -6.37
N VAL A 50 8.91 4.57 -5.15
CA VAL A 50 9.81 5.04 -4.10
C VAL A 50 9.55 4.20 -2.86
N CYS A 51 10.50 3.37 -2.50
CA CYS A 51 10.52 2.57 -1.27
C CYS A 51 11.97 2.27 -0.89
N ALA A 52 12.19 1.87 0.35
CA ALA A 52 13.50 1.51 0.86
C ALA A 52 13.46 0.13 1.53
N GLU A 53 14.57 -0.58 1.50
CA GLU A 53 14.68 -1.97 1.98
C GLU A 53 14.39 -2.10 3.49
N GLU A 54 14.96 -1.20 4.29
CA GLU A 54 14.84 -1.26 5.75
C GLU A 54 13.39 -1.13 6.24
N PRO A 55 12.58 -0.13 5.84
CA PRO A 55 11.16 -0.05 6.19
C PRO A 55 10.35 -1.27 5.72
N LEU A 56 10.67 -1.82 4.55
CA LEU A 56 9.99 -3.01 4.03
C LEU A 56 10.31 -4.26 4.87
N THR A 57 11.56 -4.42 5.27
CA THR A 57 11.99 -5.51 6.15
C THR A 57 11.30 -5.43 7.51
N ALA A 58 11.28 -4.24 8.11
CA ALA A 58 10.59 -4.00 9.38
C ALA A 58 9.09 -4.25 9.29
N ALA A 59 8.45 -3.79 8.21
CA ALA A 59 7.03 -4.03 7.99
C ALA A 59 6.69 -5.51 7.78
N ALA A 60 7.54 -6.26 7.05
CA ALA A 60 7.37 -7.70 6.90
C ALA A 60 7.45 -8.43 8.25
N ALA A 61 8.36 -8.02 9.14
CA ALA A 61 8.42 -8.54 10.51
C ALA A 61 7.15 -8.19 11.29
N ALA A 62 6.72 -6.94 11.30
CA ALA A 62 5.50 -6.50 11.97
C ALA A 62 4.25 -7.26 11.48
N LEU A 63 4.15 -7.50 10.17
CA LEU A 63 3.07 -8.30 9.58
C LEU A 63 3.10 -9.75 10.09
N ARG A 64 4.25 -10.38 10.22
CA ARG A 64 4.38 -11.73 10.80
C ARG A 64 3.95 -11.75 12.27
N ASP A 65 4.28 -10.71 13.01
CA ASP A 65 3.91 -10.55 14.42
C ASP A 65 2.44 -10.13 14.61
N GLY A 66 1.67 -10.03 13.54
CA GLY A 66 0.24 -9.79 13.60
C GLY A 66 -0.21 -8.33 13.49
N ALA A 67 0.67 -7.41 13.04
CA ALA A 67 0.30 -6.02 12.83
C ALA A 67 -1.02 -5.90 12.04
N PRO A 68 -1.97 -5.04 12.48
CA PRO A 68 -3.22 -4.82 11.78
C PRO A 68 -2.97 -4.24 10.39
N VAL A 69 -3.80 -4.64 9.42
CA VAL A 69 -3.81 -4.06 8.07
C VAL A 69 -5.06 -3.22 7.89
N VAL A 70 -4.89 -1.99 7.46
CA VAL A 70 -5.98 -1.05 7.20
C VAL A 70 -6.01 -0.65 5.73
N ALA A 71 -7.17 -0.70 5.10
CA ALA A 71 -7.37 -0.27 3.71
C ALA A 71 -8.31 0.95 3.63
N ASP A 72 -8.03 1.87 2.71
CA ASP A 72 -8.85 3.06 2.47
C ASP A 72 -10.18 2.75 1.77
N SER A 73 -10.28 1.60 1.11
CA SER A 73 -11.47 1.21 0.37
C SER A 73 -11.70 -0.30 0.35
N ALA A 74 -12.93 -0.71 0.08
CA ALA A 74 -13.29 -2.12 -0.10
C ALA A 74 -12.57 -2.76 -1.29
N MET A 75 -12.25 -2.00 -2.33
CA MET A 75 -11.48 -2.49 -3.48
C MET A 75 -10.06 -2.87 -3.09
N VAL A 76 -9.39 -2.04 -2.29
CA VAL A 76 -8.06 -2.35 -1.76
C VAL A 76 -8.13 -3.57 -0.84
N ALA A 77 -9.08 -3.60 0.09
CA ALA A 77 -9.27 -4.72 1.01
C ALA A 77 -9.49 -6.05 0.27
N ALA A 78 -10.32 -6.04 -0.78
CA ALA A 78 -10.58 -7.22 -1.61
C ALA A 78 -9.34 -7.73 -2.38
N GLY A 79 -8.38 -6.85 -2.68
CA GLY A 79 -7.13 -7.22 -3.33
C GLY A 79 -6.10 -7.84 -2.38
N ILE A 80 -6.29 -7.71 -1.07
CA ILE A 80 -5.41 -8.28 -0.03
C ILE A 80 -5.91 -9.68 0.33
N THR A 81 -5.21 -10.72 -0.10
CA THR A 81 -5.77 -12.08 -0.20
C THR A 81 -5.52 -12.98 1.02
N VAL A 82 -4.58 -12.67 1.89
CA VAL A 82 -4.17 -13.58 2.98
C VAL A 82 -4.35 -13.00 4.38
N ARG A 83 -4.98 -11.84 4.51
CA ARG A 83 -5.20 -11.17 5.78
C ARG A 83 -6.58 -10.53 5.87
N ASN A 84 -7.16 -10.59 7.05
CA ASN A 84 -8.29 -9.74 7.39
C ASN A 84 -7.83 -8.28 7.43
N THR A 85 -8.58 -7.43 6.75
CA THR A 85 -8.24 -6.02 6.56
C THR A 85 -9.33 -5.15 7.17
N VAL A 86 -8.94 -4.19 7.99
CA VAL A 86 -9.86 -3.18 8.54
C VAL A 86 -10.14 -2.15 7.44
N CYS A 87 -11.41 -1.96 7.08
CA CYS A 87 -11.84 -0.93 6.14
C CYS A 87 -13.10 -0.25 6.68
N ARG A 88 -13.06 1.06 6.88
CA ARG A 88 -14.14 1.82 7.53
C ARG A 88 -14.79 2.86 6.63
N VAL A 89 -14.49 2.90 5.34
CA VAL A 89 -15.10 3.86 4.39
C VAL A 89 -16.63 3.71 4.29
N GLY A 90 -17.16 2.50 4.51
CA GLY A 90 -18.60 2.21 4.49
C GLY A 90 -19.27 2.31 5.87
N ASP A 91 -18.52 2.55 6.94
CA ASP A 91 -19.03 2.62 8.31
C ASP A 91 -19.90 3.88 8.52
N ALA A 92 -21.01 3.75 9.28
CA ALA A 92 -21.87 4.88 9.61
C ALA A 92 -21.11 5.98 10.36
N ARG A 93 -20.20 5.59 11.28
CA ARG A 93 -19.33 6.53 12.01
C ARG A 93 -18.46 7.37 11.10
N ALA A 94 -17.95 6.77 10.00
CA ALA A 94 -17.16 7.51 9.02
C ALA A 94 -18.02 8.50 8.23
N ARG A 95 -19.27 8.16 7.92
CA ARG A 95 -20.23 9.05 7.27
C ARG A 95 -20.56 10.25 8.16
N ASP A 96 -20.95 9.97 9.40
CA ASP A 96 -21.32 11.01 10.37
C ASP A 96 -20.14 11.94 10.67
N LEU A 97 -18.93 11.38 10.81
CA LEU A 97 -17.71 12.16 10.99
C LEU A 97 -17.41 13.05 9.77
N ALA A 98 -17.51 12.49 8.56
CA ALA A 98 -17.26 13.22 7.33
C ALA A 98 -18.18 14.45 7.19
N GLU A 99 -19.47 14.29 7.47
CA GLU A 99 -20.45 15.36 7.46
C GLU A 99 -20.17 16.41 8.54
N ARG A 100 -19.86 15.98 9.75
CA ARG A 100 -19.64 16.88 10.90
C ARG A 100 -18.40 17.75 10.75
N VAL A 101 -17.30 17.19 10.21
CA VAL A 101 -16.02 17.92 10.09
C VAL A 101 -15.66 18.30 8.65
N GLN A 102 -16.59 18.11 7.71
CA GLN A 102 -16.46 18.51 6.30
C GLN A 102 -15.22 17.94 5.59
N ILE A 103 -14.97 16.65 5.81
CA ILE A 103 -13.92 15.87 5.12
C ILE A 103 -14.54 14.76 4.26
N THR A 104 -13.74 14.11 3.41
CA THR A 104 -14.23 12.98 2.62
C THR A 104 -14.49 11.75 3.51
N ARG A 105 -15.41 10.87 3.08
CA ARG A 105 -15.66 9.60 3.79
C ARG A 105 -14.40 8.73 3.90
N SER A 106 -13.53 8.77 2.88
CA SER A 106 -12.27 8.02 2.92
C SER A 106 -11.34 8.54 4.00
N ALA A 107 -11.19 9.87 4.14
CA ALA A 107 -10.43 10.49 5.22
C ALA A 107 -11.04 10.17 6.61
N ALA A 108 -12.37 10.30 6.74
CA ALA A 108 -13.08 9.95 7.98
C ALA A 108 -12.92 8.45 8.32
N GLY A 109 -12.95 7.58 7.31
CA GLY A 109 -12.70 6.14 7.48
C GLY A 109 -11.31 5.84 8.05
N ILE A 110 -10.29 6.60 7.67
CA ILE A 110 -8.94 6.49 8.24
C ILE A 110 -8.95 6.86 9.74
N ARG A 111 -9.60 7.97 10.12
CA ARG A 111 -9.73 8.35 11.55
C ARG A 111 -10.44 7.30 12.39
N VAL A 112 -11.55 6.77 11.87
CA VAL A 112 -12.32 5.72 12.56
C VAL A 112 -11.48 4.45 12.71
N ALA A 113 -10.80 4.03 11.64
CA ALA A 113 -9.93 2.86 11.68
C ALA A 113 -8.77 3.05 12.67
N PHE A 114 -8.14 4.24 12.69
CA PHE A 114 -7.05 4.54 13.63
C PHE A 114 -7.51 4.43 15.09
N GLY A 115 -8.71 4.91 15.42
CA GLY A 115 -9.29 4.75 16.75
C GLY A 115 -9.50 3.30 17.20
N GLU A 116 -9.55 2.35 16.24
CA GLU A 116 -9.71 0.91 16.51
C GLU A 116 -8.38 0.16 16.59
N VAL A 117 -7.44 0.46 15.67
CA VAL A 117 -6.20 -0.32 15.54
C VAL A 117 -5.04 0.28 16.32
N GLY A 118 -5.05 1.59 16.58
CA GLY A 118 -3.95 2.29 17.23
C GLY A 118 -2.66 2.33 16.40
N PRO A 119 -1.50 2.56 17.05
CA PRO A 119 -0.19 2.60 16.40
C PRO A 119 0.29 1.22 15.94
N GLY A 120 1.29 1.20 15.06
CA GLY A 120 1.92 -0.03 14.57
C GLY A 120 1.17 -0.74 13.43
N ALA A 121 0.08 -0.19 12.93
CA ALA A 121 -0.65 -0.76 11.79
C ALA A 121 0.07 -0.54 10.45
N VAL A 122 -0.20 -1.43 9.49
CA VAL A 122 0.18 -1.24 8.08
C VAL A 122 -1.02 -0.66 7.33
N TRP A 123 -0.83 0.50 6.73
CA TRP A 123 -1.87 1.26 6.02
C TRP A 123 -1.72 1.11 4.51
N VAL A 124 -2.80 0.76 3.82
CA VAL A 124 -2.81 0.54 2.37
C VAL A 124 -3.84 1.50 1.75
N ILE A 125 -3.32 2.56 1.15
CA ILE A 125 -4.10 3.64 0.54
C ILE A 125 -3.93 3.56 -0.97
N GLY A 126 -4.96 3.09 -1.66
CA GLY A 126 -4.90 2.86 -3.11
C GLY A 126 -5.91 3.67 -3.92
N THR A 127 -6.93 4.27 -3.28
CA THR A 127 -8.00 4.93 -4.02
C THR A 127 -8.13 6.42 -3.74
N ALA A 128 -7.97 6.85 -2.50
CA ALA A 128 -8.31 8.21 -2.11
C ALA A 128 -7.08 9.03 -1.68
N PRO A 129 -6.64 10.03 -2.48
CA PRO A 129 -5.59 10.96 -2.06
C PRO A 129 -5.89 11.66 -0.74
N THR A 130 -7.15 11.95 -0.46
CA THR A 130 -7.60 12.56 0.79
C THR A 130 -7.44 11.64 2.01
N ALA A 131 -7.55 10.32 1.83
CA ALA A 131 -7.25 9.35 2.88
C ALA A 131 -5.75 9.33 3.21
N LEU A 132 -4.90 9.44 2.18
CA LEU A 132 -3.45 9.52 2.37
C LEU A 132 -3.05 10.83 3.04
N ALA A 133 -3.58 11.95 2.59
CA ALA A 133 -3.33 13.25 3.21
C ALA A 133 -3.76 13.26 4.69
N GLU A 134 -4.91 12.65 5.02
CA GLU A 134 -5.38 12.52 6.37
C GLU A 134 -4.43 11.69 7.24
N LEU A 135 -3.97 10.54 6.74
CA LEU A 135 -3.05 9.66 7.46
C LEU A 135 -1.70 10.34 7.75
N VAL A 136 -1.20 11.17 6.83
CA VAL A 136 0.07 11.89 7.01
C VAL A 136 0.02 12.89 8.17
N VAL A 137 -1.15 13.48 8.43
CA VAL A 137 -1.32 14.45 9.54
C VAL A 137 -1.75 13.80 10.85
N LEU A 138 -2.17 12.53 10.82
CA LEU A 138 -2.45 11.76 12.03
C LEU A 138 -1.11 11.28 12.64
N ASP A 139 -0.98 11.40 13.95
CA ASP A 139 0.14 10.79 14.69
C ASP A 139 -0.10 9.27 14.86
N ALA A 140 -0.17 8.58 13.73
CA ALA A 140 -0.57 7.17 13.67
C ALA A 140 0.57 6.19 14.01
N ALA A 141 1.83 6.65 14.02
CA ALA A 141 3.02 5.82 14.22
C ALA A 141 2.93 4.46 13.45
N PRO A 142 2.79 4.48 12.12
CA PRO A 142 2.53 3.29 11.32
C PRO A 142 3.77 2.39 11.24
N ALA A 143 3.56 1.07 11.15
CA ALA A 143 4.63 0.15 10.76
C ALA A 143 5.02 0.34 9.28
N LEU A 144 4.06 0.65 8.42
CA LEU A 144 4.29 1.01 7.01
C LEU A 144 3.05 1.74 6.45
N VAL A 145 3.29 2.68 5.55
CA VAL A 145 2.26 3.30 4.70
C VAL A 145 2.50 2.94 3.24
N ILE A 146 1.63 2.14 2.65
CA ILE A 146 1.58 1.92 1.20
C ILE A 146 0.64 2.98 0.63
N GLY A 147 1.22 4.11 0.19
CA GLY A 147 0.52 5.26 -0.33
C GLY A 147 0.61 5.32 -1.85
N LEU A 148 -0.29 4.64 -2.53
CA LEU A 148 -0.37 4.53 -3.99
C LEU A 148 -1.76 4.93 -4.53
N PRO A 149 -2.39 6.01 -4.02
CA PRO A 149 -3.65 6.45 -4.60
C PRO A 149 -3.46 6.93 -6.02
N VAL A 150 -4.46 6.64 -6.88
CA VAL A 150 -4.52 7.12 -8.26
C VAL A 150 -5.35 8.39 -8.35
N GLY A 151 -4.99 9.29 -9.26
CA GLY A 151 -5.86 10.43 -9.60
C GLY A 151 -5.12 11.66 -10.07
N PHE A 152 -5.88 12.56 -10.72
CA PHE A 152 -5.36 13.84 -11.21
C PHE A 152 -5.41 14.97 -10.17
N VAL A 153 -6.15 14.77 -9.09
CA VAL A 153 -6.32 15.79 -8.03
C VAL A 153 -5.83 15.23 -6.70
N GLY A 154 -4.77 15.82 -6.17
CA GLY A 154 -4.23 15.49 -4.85
C GLY A 154 -3.40 14.21 -4.76
N ALA A 155 -3.32 13.38 -5.82
CA ALA A 155 -2.58 12.12 -5.75
C ALA A 155 -1.06 12.33 -5.69
N VAL A 156 -0.53 13.19 -6.56
CA VAL A 156 0.91 13.52 -6.57
C VAL A 156 1.29 14.23 -5.28
N GLU A 157 0.48 15.20 -4.86
CA GLU A 157 0.71 16.04 -3.67
C GLU A 157 0.68 15.20 -2.39
N SER A 158 -0.32 14.34 -2.20
CA SER A 158 -0.42 13.48 -1.02
C SER A 158 0.73 12.49 -0.92
N LYS A 159 1.17 11.93 -2.03
CA LYS A 159 2.35 11.05 -2.09
C LYS A 159 3.66 11.80 -1.83
N ALA A 160 3.77 13.05 -2.32
CA ALA A 160 4.91 13.90 -2.01
C ALA A 160 4.96 14.25 -0.51
N ALA A 161 3.81 14.58 0.08
CA ALA A 161 3.70 14.81 1.53
C ALA A 161 4.07 13.57 2.34
N LEU A 162 3.63 12.37 1.92
CA LEU A 162 4.03 11.12 2.56
C LEU A 162 5.56 10.94 2.53
N ARG A 163 6.21 11.16 1.39
CA ARG A 163 7.67 11.05 1.29
C ARG A 163 8.40 12.08 2.15
N ALA A 164 7.84 13.28 2.30
CA ALA A 164 8.41 14.35 3.11
C ALA A 164 8.17 14.16 4.62
N SER A 165 7.20 13.36 5.03
CA SER A 165 6.85 13.14 6.44
C SER A 165 7.86 12.30 7.20
N GLY A 166 8.75 11.56 6.53
CA GLY A 166 9.67 10.62 7.15
C GLY A 166 9.03 9.31 7.62
N LEU A 167 7.74 9.09 7.39
CA LEU A 167 7.06 7.84 7.73
C LEU A 167 7.60 6.67 6.87
N PRO A 168 7.73 5.46 7.44
CA PRO A 168 8.07 4.27 6.67
C PRO A 168 7.05 4.07 5.55
N SER A 169 7.47 4.09 4.29
CA SER A 169 6.50 4.16 3.20
C SER A 169 6.92 3.50 1.89
N VAL A 170 5.90 3.13 1.12
CA VAL A 170 5.94 2.84 -0.32
C VAL A 170 5.05 3.86 -1.02
N SER A 171 5.57 4.57 -2.00
CA SER A 171 4.79 5.51 -2.82
C SER A 171 5.29 5.52 -4.26
N ASN A 172 4.72 6.37 -5.11
CA ASN A 172 5.27 6.67 -6.43
C ASN A 172 5.22 8.19 -6.71
N ARG A 173 5.88 8.61 -7.78
CA ARG A 173 6.04 10.06 -8.07
C ARG A 173 4.90 10.63 -8.90
N THR A 174 4.26 9.81 -9.73
CA THR A 174 3.25 10.24 -10.70
C THR A 174 1.81 10.10 -10.16
N GLU A 175 0.82 10.49 -10.96
CA GLU A 175 -0.62 10.30 -10.69
C GLU A 175 -1.07 8.84 -10.75
N LYS A 176 -0.23 7.94 -11.26
CA LYS A 176 -0.49 6.50 -11.31
C LYS A 176 -0.67 5.92 -9.91
N GLY A 177 -1.31 4.76 -9.86
CA GLY A 177 -1.60 4.04 -8.62
C GLY A 177 -2.86 3.20 -8.78
N GLY A 178 -3.58 3.02 -7.69
CA GLY A 178 -4.86 2.33 -7.69
C GLY A 178 -4.93 1.16 -6.74
N ALA A 179 -6.14 0.66 -6.50
CA ALA A 179 -6.40 -0.40 -5.54
C ALA A 179 -5.58 -1.68 -5.82
N ALA A 180 -5.50 -2.11 -7.08
CA ALA A 180 -4.75 -3.29 -7.48
C ALA A 180 -3.24 -3.13 -7.21
N VAL A 181 -2.70 -1.95 -7.51
CA VAL A 181 -1.28 -1.61 -7.32
C VAL A 181 -0.93 -1.57 -5.83
N ALA A 182 -1.77 -0.91 -5.02
CA ALA A 182 -1.55 -0.82 -3.57
C ALA A 182 -1.65 -2.19 -2.89
N ALA A 183 -2.67 -2.98 -3.22
CA ALA A 183 -2.82 -4.35 -2.73
C ALA A 183 -1.65 -5.24 -3.17
N ALA A 184 -1.16 -5.10 -4.40
CA ALA A 184 -0.01 -5.84 -4.90
C ALA A 184 1.26 -5.54 -4.09
N ALA A 185 1.51 -4.27 -3.76
CA ALA A 185 2.65 -3.89 -2.94
C ALA A 185 2.63 -4.56 -1.55
N LEU A 186 1.45 -4.61 -0.89
CA LEU A 186 1.31 -5.33 0.38
C LEU A 186 1.47 -6.84 0.19
N ASN A 187 0.81 -7.42 -0.82
CA ASN A 187 0.88 -8.86 -1.07
C ASN A 187 2.31 -9.34 -1.33
N ALA A 188 3.20 -8.48 -1.86
CA ALA A 188 4.61 -8.80 -2.01
C ALA A 188 5.28 -9.09 -0.66
N LEU A 189 4.91 -8.36 0.39
CA LEU A 189 5.42 -8.58 1.75
C LEU A 189 4.82 -9.82 2.41
N LEU A 190 3.52 -10.09 2.13
CA LEU A 190 2.81 -11.22 2.73
C LEU A 190 3.18 -12.59 2.12
N TYR A 191 3.57 -12.62 0.83
CA TYR A 191 3.85 -13.88 0.12
C TYR A 191 5.32 -14.27 0.10
N ARG A 192 6.20 -13.35 0.42
CA ARG A 192 7.61 -13.66 0.48
C ARG A 192 7.92 -14.43 1.77
N GLU A 193 8.21 -15.71 1.63
CA GLU A 193 8.83 -16.47 2.70
C GLU A 193 10.27 -15.99 2.90
N ASP A 194 10.68 -15.80 4.14
CA ASP A 194 12.09 -15.55 4.45
C ASP A 194 12.90 -16.74 3.96
N SER A 195 13.83 -16.49 3.06
CA SER A 195 14.84 -17.44 2.57
C SER A 195 16.06 -17.39 3.46
#